data_a5f9e8abff41ec984af278c94ccbd821
#
_entry.id   a5f9e8abff41ec984af278c94ccbd821
#
_cell.length_a   1.000
_cell.length_b   1.000
_cell.length_c   1.000
_cell.angle_alpha   90.00
_cell.angle_beta   90.00
_cell.angle_gamma   90.00
#
_symmetry.space_group_name_H-M   'P 1'
#
loop_
_entity.id
_entity.type
_entity.pdbx_description
1 polymer ?
#
loop_
_entity_poly.entity_id
_entity_poly.type
_entity_poly.pdbx_seq_one_letter_code
_entity_poly.pdbx_strand_id
1 'polypeptide(L)'
;MASNTSHTVSATFTFKDHESKQKFIDFCNGERGLSVTRGWEGCESIECYEKQDNPNAVIIWQKWASKENQESYVKFRHDDGSFDFLRELIAVPPDIASLNPVVFETDKDQVEAVIRDMCNKDHNVGMKHMHDDCVFVRPTGNPLNKDGWNNMMNNKDVVVESNDLVTINKVKIVGDMAFVCYTTHGKFSYKGTENDDIAVISSVLQRVDGKWMVVHGQRSSGRKPSDEAPKFA
;
A
#
# COMPACT_ATOMS: atom_id res chain seq x y z
N MET A 1 7.14 -16.07 -0.48
CA MET A 1 7.39 -15.14 0.64
C MET A 1 6.19 -15.24 1.56
N ALA A 2 6.37 -15.69 2.80
CA ALA A 2 5.29 -15.73 3.78
C ALA A 2 4.86 -14.27 4.05
N SER A 3 3.58 -13.96 3.85
CA SER A 3 3.03 -12.69 4.27
C SER A 3 3.13 -12.63 5.80
N ASN A 4 4.02 -11.79 6.30
CA ASN A 4 4.10 -11.48 7.73
C ASN A 4 2.85 -10.63 8.05
N THR A 5 1.71 -11.31 8.23
CA THR A 5 0.45 -10.64 8.58
C THR A 5 0.45 -10.45 10.09
N SER A 6 0.69 -9.22 10.53
CA SER A 6 0.55 -8.83 11.93
C SER A 6 -0.79 -9.30 12.47
N HIS A 7 -0.81 -9.83 13.69
CA HIS A 7 -2.00 -10.26 14.39
C HIS A 7 -2.58 -9.10 15.21
N THR A 8 -3.78 -8.64 14.88
CA THR A 8 -4.44 -7.54 15.58
C THR A 8 -5.56 -8.06 16.46
N VAL A 9 -5.62 -7.61 17.71
CA VAL A 9 -6.62 -7.99 18.69
C VAL A 9 -7.22 -6.75 19.32
N SER A 10 -8.54 -6.71 19.43
CA SER A 10 -9.26 -5.78 20.32
C SER A 10 -9.84 -6.54 21.51
N ALA A 11 -9.73 -5.96 22.70
CA ALA A 11 -10.34 -6.50 23.91
C ALA A 11 -11.13 -5.38 24.60
N THR A 12 -12.44 -5.56 24.71
CA THR A 12 -13.33 -4.64 25.41
C THR A 12 -13.61 -5.15 26.81
N PHE A 13 -13.27 -4.35 27.82
CA PHE A 13 -13.50 -4.62 29.22
C PHE A 13 -14.60 -3.70 29.74
N THR A 14 -15.66 -4.26 30.31
CA THR A 14 -16.70 -3.49 31.00
C THR A 14 -16.53 -3.71 32.50
N PHE A 15 -16.29 -2.65 33.24
CA PHE A 15 -16.01 -2.65 34.66
C PHE A 15 -17.32 -2.54 35.47
N LYS A 16 -17.31 -3.03 36.71
CA LYS A 16 -18.46 -3.01 37.63
C LYS A 16 -18.94 -1.58 37.90
N ASP A 17 -17.98 -0.66 38.02
CA ASP A 17 -18.22 0.75 38.34
C ASP A 17 -17.00 1.61 37.92
N HIS A 18 -17.10 2.90 38.11
CA HIS A 18 -16.07 3.85 37.81
C HIS A 18 -14.80 3.63 38.65
N GLU A 19 -14.89 3.23 39.90
CA GLU A 19 -13.75 2.96 40.77
C GLU A 19 -12.95 1.75 40.26
N SER A 20 -13.64 0.69 39.87
CA SER A 20 -13.03 -0.50 39.26
C SER A 20 -12.31 -0.17 37.95
N LYS A 21 -12.91 0.68 37.10
CA LYS A 21 -12.25 1.18 35.90
C LYS A 21 -10.98 1.98 36.23
N GLN A 22 -11.03 2.86 37.23
CA GLN A 22 -9.90 3.67 37.62
C GLN A 22 -8.74 2.79 38.15
N LYS A 23 -9.05 1.79 38.97
CA LYS A 23 -8.04 0.79 39.44
C LYS A 23 -7.34 0.09 38.27
N PHE A 24 -8.10 -0.23 37.21
CA PHE A 24 -7.51 -0.82 36.01
C PHE A 24 -6.64 0.18 35.24
N ILE A 25 -7.05 1.43 35.11
CA ILE A 25 -6.24 2.47 34.46
C ILE A 25 -4.93 2.70 35.25
N ASP A 26 -5.02 2.75 36.57
CA ASP A 26 -3.85 2.91 37.45
C ASP A 26 -2.89 1.71 37.31
N PHE A 27 -3.42 0.49 37.24
CA PHE A 27 -2.64 -0.69 36.94
C PHE A 27 -1.96 -0.59 35.56
N CYS A 28 -2.68 -0.17 34.52
CA CYS A 28 -2.12 0.00 33.18
C CYS A 28 -0.96 0.99 33.13
N ASN A 29 -1.02 2.04 33.94
CA ASN A 29 0.04 3.07 34.07
C ASN A 29 1.19 2.64 34.99
N GLY A 30 1.01 1.61 35.80
CA GLY A 30 2.00 1.10 36.72
C GLY A 30 3.09 0.24 36.04
N GLU A 31 4.09 -0.14 36.83
CA GLU A 31 5.24 -0.94 36.36
C GLU A 31 4.84 -2.30 35.78
N ARG A 32 3.76 -2.90 36.29
CA ARG A 32 3.22 -4.19 35.83
C ARG A 32 2.19 -4.05 34.70
N GLY A 33 1.91 -2.82 34.25
CA GLY A 33 0.86 -2.50 33.29
C GLY A 33 1.30 -2.60 31.83
N LEU A 34 0.90 -1.59 31.04
CA LEU A 34 1.15 -1.55 29.58
C LEU A 34 2.63 -1.44 29.19
N SER A 35 3.49 -0.98 30.09
CA SER A 35 4.95 -0.96 29.87
C SER A 35 5.50 -2.37 29.64
N VAL A 36 5.03 -3.35 30.40
CA VAL A 36 5.38 -4.77 30.23
C VAL A 36 4.91 -5.28 28.88
N THR A 37 3.69 -4.95 28.48
CA THR A 37 3.13 -5.35 27.18
C THR A 37 3.94 -4.77 26.01
N ARG A 38 4.30 -3.47 26.09
CA ARG A 38 5.12 -2.81 25.06
C ARG A 38 6.53 -3.39 24.94
N GLY A 39 7.08 -3.90 26.03
CA GLY A 39 8.40 -4.56 26.04
C GLY A 39 8.36 -6.05 25.67
N TRP A 40 7.17 -6.63 25.47
CA TRP A 40 7.06 -8.05 25.18
C TRP A 40 7.46 -8.36 23.75
N GLU A 41 8.14 -9.49 23.54
CA GLU A 41 8.57 -9.92 22.21
C GLU A 41 7.38 -10.01 21.23
N GLY A 42 7.53 -9.35 20.10
CA GLY A 42 6.51 -9.32 19.05
C GLY A 42 5.36 -8.35 19.29
N CYS A 43 5.33 -7.58 20.38
CA CYS A 43 4.38 -6.48 20.53
C CYS A 43 4.76 -5.32 19.62
N GLU A 44 3.95 -5.03 18.59
CA GLU A 44 4.17 -3.90 17.67
C GLU A 44 3.53 -2.61 18.20
N SER A 45 2.33 -2.70 18.77
CA SER A 45 1.66 -1.59 19.43
C SER A 45 0.60 -2.06 20.42
N ILE A 46 0.34 -1.24 21.44
CA ILE A 46 -0.81 -1.37 22.33
C ILE A 46 -1.34 0.01 22.70
N GLU A 47 -2.63 0.17 22.55
CA GLU A 47 -3.35 1.40 22.82
C GLU A 47 -4.59 1.11 23.69
N CYS A 48 -4.99 2.08 24.50
CA CYS A 48 -6.12 1.96 25.39
C CYS A 48 -7.06 3.14 25.15
N TYR A 49 -8.35 2.84 24.96
CA TYR A 49 -9.40 3.82 24.66
C TYR A 49 -10.55 3.70 25.61
N GLU A 50 -11.10 4.82 26.07
CA GLU A 50 -12.39 4.85 26.76
C GLU A 50 -13.54 4.83 25.74
N LYS A 51 -14.59 4.05 26.02
CA LYS A 51 -15.80 4.10 25.20
C LYS A 51 -16.62 5.33 25.55
N GLN A 52 -16.98 6.13 24.55
CA GLN A 52 -17.79 7.34 24.75
C GLN A 52 -19.24 7.03 25.14
N ASP A 53 -19.79 5.91 24.65
CA ASP A 53 -21.15 5.46 24.89
C ASP A 53 -21.30 4.62 26.17
N ASN A 54 -20.20 4.22 26.79
CA ASN A 54 -20.18 3.48 28.05
C ASN A 54 -19.00 3.94 28.93
N PRO A 55 -19.25 4.81 29.93
CA PRO A 55 -18.18 5.39 30.75
C PRO A 55 -17.46 4.36 31.64
N ASN A 56 -18.01 3.15 31.81
CA ASN A 56 -17.37 2.07 32.52
C ASN A 56 -16.68 1.05 31.62
N ALA A 57 -16.49 1.33 30.34
CA ALA A 57 -15.83 0.43 29.41
C ALA A 57 -14.53 1.03 28.83
N VAL A 58 -13.56 0.13 28.63
CA VAL A 58 -12.26 0.41 28.03
C VAL A 58 -12.00 -0.59 26.94
N ILE A 59 -11.44 -0.14 25.83
CA ILE A 59 -10.97 -0.97 24.73
C ILE A 59 -9.45 -0.97 24.74
N ILE A 60 -8.84 -2.15 24.78
CA ILE A 60 -7.42 -2.34 24.51
C ILE A 60 -7.28 -2.79 23.04
N TRP A 61 -6.54 -2.04 22.25
CA TRP A 61 -6.18 -2.38 20.89
C TRP A 61 -4.73 -2.82 20.87
N GLN A 62 -4.45 -4.01 20.31
CA GLN A 62 -3.12 -4.61 20.32
C GLN A 62 -2.75 -5.05 18.90
N LYS A 63 -1.49 -4.85 18.53
CA LYS A 63 -0.92 -5.36 17.31
C LYS A 63 0.35 -6.13 17.62
N TRP A 64 0.44 -7.33 17.07
CA TRP A 64 1.48 -8.31 17.33
C TRP A 64 2.12 -8.78 16.04
N ALA A 65 3.41 -9.09 16.05
CA ALA A 65 4.12 -9.65 14.90
C ALA A 65 3.54 -11.01 14.46
N SER A 66 3.01 -11.80 15.41
CA SER A 66 2.31 -13.06 15.14
C SER A 66 1.28 -13.39 16.23
N LYS A 67 0.42 -14.35 15.95
CA LYS A 67 -0.54 -14.89 16.92
C LYS A 67 0.16 -15.59 18.08
N GLU A 68 1.23 -16.29 17.79
CA GLU A 68 2.04 -17.03 18.79
C GLU A 68 2.66 -16.07 19.81
N ASN A 69 3.13 -14.89 19.39
CA ASN A 69 3.63 -13.85 20.29
C ASN A 69 2.52 -13.38 21.26
N GLN A 70 1.32 -13.13 20.72
CA GLN A 70 0.18 -12.72 21.53
C GLN A 70 -0.24 -13.83 22.53
N GLU A 71 -0.31 -15.09 22.09
CA GLU A 71 -0.66 -16.23 22.96
C GLU A 71 0.37 -16.43 24.07
N SER A 72 1.65 -16.28 23.77
CA SER A 72 2.75 -16.32 24.76
C SER A 72 2.59 -15.22 25.80
N TYR A 73 2.26 -14.00 25.37
CA TYR A 73 1.98 -12.89 26.28
C TYR A 73 0.75 -13.13 27.15
N VAL A 74 -0.34 -13.63 26.58
CA VAL A 74 -1.57 -13.96 27.33
C VAL A 74 -1.29 -15.00 28.41
N LYS A 75 -0.51 -16.02 28.07
CA LYS A 75 -0.09 -17.03 29.03
C LYS A 75 0.70 -16.42 30.20
N PHE A 76 1.68 -15.56 29.90
CA PHE A 76 2.44 -14.84 30.93
C PHE A 76 1.52 -14.03 31.86
N ARG A 77 0.54 -13.29 31.30
CA ARG A 77 -0.41 -12.50 32.09
C ARG A 77 -1.33 -13.34 32.95
N HIS A 78 -1.56 -14.57 32.54
CA HIS A 78 -2.26 -15.54 33.37
C HIS A 78 -1.39 -15.98 34.55
N ASP A 79 -0.13 -16.28 34.28
CA ASP A 79 0.80 -16.82 35.26
C ASP A 79 1.24 -15.73 36.28
N ASP A 80 1.28 -14.44 35.90
CA ASP A 80 1.66 -13.33 36.77
C ASP A 80 0.49 -12.80 37.66
N GLY A 81 -0.71 -13.36 37.53
CA GLY A 81 -1.91 -13.01 38.28
C GLY A 81 -2.63 -11.72 37.81
N SER A 82 -2.17 -11.10 36.70
CA SER A 82 -2.82 -9.89 36.16
C SER A 82 -4.26 -10.13 35.74
N PHE A 83 -4.57 -11.31 35.23
CA PHE A 83 -5.93 -11.67 34.84
C PHE A 83 -6.85 -11.95 36.04
N ASP A 84 -6.32 -12.43 37.14
CA ASP A 84 -7.13 -12.62 38.38
C ASP A 84 -7.50 -11.25 38.92
N PHE A 85 -6.57 -10.31 39.00
CA PHE A 85 -6.87 -8.93 39.36
C PHE A 85 -7.91 -8.31 38.42
N LEU A 86 -7.80 -8.50 37.11
CA LEU A 86 -8.76 -7.97 36.14
C LEU A 86 -10.18 -8.58 36.34
N ARG A 87 -10.26 -9.87 36.60
CA ARG A 87 -11.56 -10.56 36.86
C ARG A 87 -12.31 -9.98 38.03
N GLU A 88 -11.62 -9.51 39.06
CA GLU A 88 -12.23 -8.87 40.22
C GLU A 88 -12.88 -7.52 39.86
N LEU A 89 -12.41 -6.84 38.82
CA LEU A 89 -12.86 -5.50 38.43
C LEU A 89 -13.98 -5.51 37.39
N ILE A 90 -14.03 -6.49 36.50
CA ILE A 90 -14.98 -6.54 35.39
C ILE A 90 -16.38 -6.97 35.82
N ALA A 91 -17.38 -6.41 35.15
CA ALA A 91 -18.80 -6.75 35.37
C ALA A 91 -19.24 -7.99 34.57
N VAL A 92 -18.64 -8.18 33.40
CA VAL A 92 -18.94 -9.28 32.47
C VAL A 92 -17.64 -9.77 31.82
N PRO A 93 -17.61 -11.00 31.29
CA PRO A 93 -16.44 -11.47 30.53
C PRO A 93 -16.07 -10.48 29.44
N PRO A 94 -14.77 -10.27 29.17
CA PRO A 94 -14.34 -9.35 28.13
C PRO A 94 -14.75 -9.84 26.74
N ASP A 95 -15.12 -8.90 25.88
CA ASP A 95 -15.31 -9.17 24.46
C ASP A 95 -13.96 -9.05 23.74
N ILE A 96 -13.47 -10.17 23.21
CA ILE A 96 -12.16 -10.27 22.56
C ILE A 96 -12.35 -10.66 21.10
N ALA A 97 -11.88 -9.83 20.19
CA ALA A 97 -11.92 -10.07 18.75
C ALA A 97 -10.53 -10.06 18.11
N SER A 98 -10.23 -11.10 17.33
CA SER A 98 -9.12 -11.08 16.41
C SER A 98 -9.58 -10.38 15.12
N LEU A 99 -8.78 -9.44 14.63
CA LEU A 99 -9.12 -8.57 13.52
C LEU A 99 -8.17 -8.80 12.35
N ASN A 100 -8.74 -8.93 11.17
CA ASN A 100 -7.98 -8.92 9.93
C ASN A 100 -8.00 -7.50 9.35
N PRO A 101 -6.85 -6.97 8.90
CA PRO A 101 -6.84 -5.68 8.23
C PRO A 101 -7.67 -5.77 6.94
N VAL A 102 -8.60 -4.83 6.77
CA VAL A 102 -9.23 -4.60 5.47
C VAL A 102 -8.31 -3.67 4.71
N VAL A 103 -7.66 -4.20 3.69
CA VAL A 103 -6.81 -3.41 2.81
C VAL A 103 -7.70 -2.73 1.78
N PHE A 104 -7.79 -1.41 1.86
CA PHE A 104 -8.41 -0.62 0.80
C PHE A 104 -7.35 -0.25 -0.22
N GLU A 105 -7.69 -0.41 -1.48
CA GLU A 105 -6.84 0.05 -2.56
C GLU A 105 -6.70 1.58 -2.47
N THR A 106 -5.47 2.06 -2.34
CA THR A 106 -5.19 3.49 -2.27
C THR A 106 -5.13 4.09 -3.68
N ASP A 107 -5.25 5.41 -3.78
CA ASP A 107 -5.02 6.12 -5.05
C ASP A 107 -3.66 5.80 -5.65
N LYS A 108 -2.65 5.61 -4.81
CA LYS A 108 -1.32 5.22 -5.24
C LYS A 108 -1.33 3.82 -5.88
N ASP A 109 -2.00 2.85 -5.26
CA ASP A 109 -2.09 1.49 -5.80
C ASP A 109 -2.81 1.48 -7.15
N GLN A 110 -3.88 2.26 -7.29
CA GLN A 110 -4.62 2.42 -8.55
C GLN A 110 -3.77 3.06 -9.64
N VAL A 111 -3.06 4.15 -9.33
CA VAL A 111 -2.14 4.82 -10.25
C VAL A 111 -1.01 3.88 -10.69
N GLU A 112 -0.42 3.13 -9.75
CA GLU A 112 0.62 2.15 -10.08
C GLU A 112 0.08 0.99 -10.93
N ALA A 113 -1.16 0.55 -10.71
CA ALA A 113 -1.81 -0.45 -11.54
C ALA A 113 -2.00 0.04 -12.98
N VAL A 114 -2.43 1.30 -13.17
CA VAL A 114 -2.49 1.92 -14.50
C VAL A 114 -1.13 1.90 -15.19
N ILE A 115 -0.06 2.24 -14.47
CA ILE A 115 1.30 2.23 -15.06
C ILE A 115 1.75 0.80 -15.45
N ARG A 116 1.42 -0.21 -14.63
CA ARG A 116 1.69 -1.62 -15.00
C ARG A 116 0.95 -2.03 -16.26
N ASP A 117 -0.31 -1.62 -16.39
CA ASP A 117 -1.11 -1.87 -17.60
C ASP A 117 -0.55 -1.12 -18.83
N MET A 118 -0.08 0.11 -18.67
CA MET A 118 0.59 0.87 -19.74
C MET A 118 1.90 0.21 -20.20
N CYS A 119 2.56 -0.56 -19.34
CA CYS A 119 3.78 -1.32 -19.66
C CYS A 119 3.48 -2.73 -20.20
N ASN A 120 2.24 -3.08 -20.47
CA ASN A 120 1.91 -4.39 -21.02
C ASN A 120 2.33 -4.49 -22.51
N LYS A 121 2.83 -5.66 -22.90
CA LYS A 121 3.18 -5.91 -24.33
C LYS A 121 1.96 -5.85 -25.26
N ASP A 122 0.78 -6.24 -24.74
CA ASP A 122 -0.48 -6.00 -25.44
C ASP A 122 -0.92 -4.56 -25.16
N HIS A 123 -0.70 -3.68 -26.15
CA HIS A 123 -1.02 -2.26 -26.05
C HIS A 123 -2.49 -2.00 -25.73
N ASN A 124 -3.42 -2.91 -26.08
CA ASN A 124 -4.84 -2.75 -25.77
C ASN A 124 -5.11 -2.72 -24.26
N VAL A 125 -4.26 -3.37 -23.46
CA VAL A 125 -4.35 -3.33 -22.00
C VAL A 125 -4.08 -1.91 -21.49
N GLY A 126 -3.09 -1.23 -22.01
CA GLY A 126 -2.78 0.17 -21.65
C GLY A 126 -3.75 1.19 -22.24
N MET A 127 -4.21 0.97 -23.48
CA MET A 127 -5.09 1.91 -24.20
C MET A 127 -6.39 2.23 -23.46
N LYS A 128 -6.94 1.31 -22.69
CA LYS A 128 -8.14 1.54 -21.87
C LYS A 128 -7.97 2.63 -20.81
N HIS A 129 -6.72 2.91 -20.43
CA HIS A 129 -6.38 3.94 -19.45
C HIS A 129 -5.97 5.28 -20.10
N MET A 130 -5.85 5.35 -21.41
CA MET A 130 -5.56 6.63 -22.08
C MET A 130 -6.84 7.43 -22.22
N HIS A 131 -6.83 8.67 -21.74
CA HIS A 131 -7.89 9.64 -21.96
C HIS A 131 -7.96 10.01 -23.46
N ASP A 132 -9.13 10.40 -23.96
CA ASP A 132 -9.29 10.75 -25.38
C ASP A 132 -8.44 11.97 -25.78
N ASP A 133 -8.26 12.93 -24.85
CA ASP A 133 -7.37 14.10 -25.04
C ASP A 133 -5.90 13.80 -24.68
N CYS A 134 -5.52 12.54 -24.51
CA CYS A 134 -4.14 12.20 -24.16
C CYS A 134 -3.16 12.60 -25.25
N VAL A 135 -2.04 13.20 -24.82
CA VAL A 135 -0.90 13.51 -25.70
C VAL A 135 0.31 12.73 -25.21
N PHE A 136 0.84 11.88 -26.06
CA PHE A 136 2.07 11.13 -25.80
C PHE A 136 3.23 11.64 -26.68
N VAL A 137 4.27 12.17 -26.04
CA VAL A 137 5.48 12.68 -26.70
C VAL A 137 6.50 11.55 -26.83
N ARG A 138 6.81 11.21 -28.09
CA ARG A 138 7.83 10.20 -28.41
C ARG A 138 9.25 10.78 -28.33
N PRO A 139 10.30 9.94 -28.24
CA PRO A 139 11.70 10.38 -28.21
C PRO A 139 12.09 11.29 -29.38
N THR A 140 11.44 11.12 -30.54
CA THR A 140 11.64 11.95 -31.72
C THR A 140 11.01 13.34 -31.63
N GLY A 141 10.37 13.70 -30.50
CA GLY A 141 9.66 14.95 -30.31
C GLY A 141 8.29 15.02 -31.02
N ASN A 142 7.86 13.96 -31.70
CA ASN A 142 6.60 13.92 -32.43
C ASN A 142 5.47 13.44 -31.50
N PRO A 143 4.52 14.31 -31.11
CA PRO A 143 3.41 13.94 -30.26
C PRO A 143 2.38 13.10 -31.01
N LEU A 144 1.75 12.18 -30.30
CA LEU A 144 0.60 11.40 -30.77
C LEU A 144 -0.57 11.60 -29.79
N ASN A 145 -1.77 11.73 -30.33
CA ASN A 145 -2.99 11.53 -29.56
C ASN A 145 -3.29 10.02 -29.44
N LYS A 146 -4.35 9.67 -28.74
CA LYS A 146 -4.78 8.29 -28.51
C LYS A 146 -4.99 7.52 -29.85
N ASP A 147 -5.66 8.13 -30.82
CA ASP A 147 -5.88 7.50 -32.12
C ASP A 147 -4.59 7.30 -32.91
N GLY A 148 -3.70 8.29 -32.91
CA GLY A 148 -2.37 8.20 -33.52
C GLY A 148 -1.52 7.10 -32.89
N TRP A 149 -1.60 6.95 -31.58
CA TRP A 149 -0.95 5.85 -30.85
C TRP A 149 -1.53 4.48 -31.29
N ASN A 150 -2.85 4.35 -31.26
CA ASN A 150 -3.52 3.11 -31.64
C ASN A 150 -3.21 2.73 -33.10
N ASN A 151 -3.25 3.68 -34.01
CA ASN A 151 -2.91 3.46 -35.42
C ASN A 151 -1.45 3.02 -35.58
N MET A 152 -0.51 3.63 -34.87
CA MET A 152 0.91 3.25 -34.89
C MET A 152 1.11 1.80 -34.42
N MET A 153 0.44 1.40 -33.36
CA MET A 153 0.55 0.04 -32.80
C MET A 153 -0.10 -1.03 -33.69
N ASN A 154 -1.16 -0.68 -34.40
CA ASN A 154 -1.93 -1.64 -35.23
C ASN A 154 -1.41 -1.77 -36.67
N ASN A 155 -0.61 -0.84 -37.18
CA ASN A 155 -0.15 -0.86 -38.56
C ASN A 155 1.03 -1.81 -38.85
N LYS A 156 1.46 -2.59 -37.84
CA LYS A 156 2.60 -3.53 -37.88
C LYS A 156 3.98 -2.89 -38.11
N ASP A 157 4.06 -1.57 -38.18
CA ASP A 157 5.36 -0.87 -38.19
C ASP A 157 6.08 -1.03 -36.83
N VAL A 158 5.31 -1.23 -35.75
CA VAL A 158 5.82 -1.53 -34.42
C VAL A 158 5.38 -2.94 -34.02
N VAL A 159 6.34 -3.80 -33.75
CA VAL A 159 6.09 -5.13 -33.19
C VAL A 159 6.78 -5.20 -31.83
N VAL A 160 5.97 -5.30 -30.76
CA VAL A 160 6.48 -5.37 -29.38
C VAL A 160 6.71 -6.81 -28.98
N GLU A 161 7.94 -7.16 -28.64
CA GLU A 161 8.32 -8.45 -28.06
C GLU A 161 8.10 -8.44 -26.55
N SER A 162 8.63 -7.42 -25.87
CA SER A 162 8.40 -7.18 -24.44
C SER A 162 8.39 -5.68 -24.14
N ASN A 163 7.69 -5.32 -23.05
CA ASN A 163 7.68 -3.96 -22.50
C ASN A 163 7.53 -4.07 -20.98
N ASP A 164 8.66 -4.24 -20.30
CA ASP A 164 8.69 -4.56 -18.89
C ASP A 164 8.85 -3.30 -18.04
N LEU A 165 8.01 -3.17 -17.02
CA LEU A 165 8.18 -2.16 -15.98
C LEU A 165 9.35 -2.56 -15.07
N VAL A 166 10.46 -1.81 -15.14
CA VAL A 166 11.64 -2.06 -14.31
C VAL A 166 11.45 -1.51 -12.92
N THR A 167 11.01 -0.25 -12.82
CA THR A 167 10.75 0.40 -11.52
C THR A 167 9.86 1.63 -11.69
N ILE A 168 9.06 1.90 -10.66
CA ILE A 168 8.38 3.19 -10.49
C ILE A 168 9.29 4.08 -9.64
N ASN A 169 9.89 5.09 -10.27
CA ASN A 169 10.86 5.99 -9.64
C ASN A 169 10.18 7.00 -8.71
N LYS A 170 9.00 7.50 -9.09
CA LYS A 170 8.26 8.50 -8.32
C LYS A 170 6.77 8.45 -8.65
N VAL A 171 5.95 8.50 -7.60
CA VAL A 171 4.52 8.83 -7.70
C VAL A 171 4.26 10.05 -6.83
N LYS A 172 3.56 11.03 -7.36
CA LYS A 172 3.05 12.19 -6.61
C LYS A 172 1.60 12.42 -6.99
N ILE A 173 0.71 12.43 -6.01
CA ILE A 173 -0.73 12.65 -6.18
C ILE A 173 -1.10 13.97 -5.49
N VAL A 174 -1.89 14.80 -6.18
CA VAL A 174 -2.42 16.07 -5.67
C VAL A 174 -3.86 16.20 -6.15
N GLY A 175 -4.82 15.98 -5.26
CA GLY A 175 -6.24 15.92 -5.63
C GLY A 175 -6.49 14.87 -6.71
N ASP A 176 -7.13 15.27 -7.80
CA ASP A 176 -7.46 14.41 -8.93
C ASP A 176 -6.36 14.33 -10.02
N MET A 177 -5.15 14.75 -9.70
CA MET A 177 -3.99 14.70 -10.60
C MET A 177 -2.88 13.83 -9.99
N ALA A 178 -2.24 13.01 -10.83
CA ALA A 178 -1.06 12.25 -10.46
C ALA A 178 0.07 12.46 -11.47
N PHE A 179 1.29 12.58 -10.96
CA PHE A 179 2.52 12.52 -11.75
C PHE A 179 3.27 11.23 -11.42
N VAL A 180 3.67 10.50 -12.45
CA VAL A 180 4.45 9.26 -12.30
C VAL A 180 5.67 9.31 -13.20
N CYS A 181 6.84 9.01 -12.62
CA CYS A 181 8.07 8.78 -13.35
C CYS A 181 8.47 7.31 -13.16
N TYR A 182 8.71 6.59 -14.25
CA TYR A 182 9.02 5.16 -14.20
C TYR A 182 10.00 4.77 -15.30
N THR A 183 10.68 3.66 -15.10
CA THR A 183 11.67 3.09 -16.03
C THR A 183 11.11 1.82 -16.64
N THR A 184 11.22 1.68 -17.95
CA THR A 184 10.84 0.49 -18.71
C THR A 184 12.03 -0.10 -19.43
N HIS A 185 11.97 -1.41 -19.68
CA HIS A 185 12.84 -2.13 -20.61
C HIS A 185 11.97 -2.67 -21.75
N GLY A 186 12.17 -2.15 -22.94
CA GLY A 186 11.39 -2.49 -24.12
C GLY A 186 12.24 -3.18 -25.19
N LYS A 187 11.73 -4.31 -25.71
CA LYS A 187 12.23 -4.96 -26.91
C LYS A 187 11.14 -4.89 -27.98
N PHE A 188 11.46 -4.25 -29.08
CA PHE A 188 10.52 -4.05 -30.16
C PHE A 188 11.23 -3.82 -31.49
N SER A 189 10.58 -4.15 -32.60
CA SER A 189 11.02 -3.69 -33.90
C SER A 189 10.20 -2.49 -34.35
N TYR A 190 10.86 -1.54 -35.02
CA TYR A 190 10.23 -0.43 -35.72
C TYR A 190 10.65 -0.44 -37.19
N LYS A 191 9.70 -0.71 -38.09
CA LYS A 191 9.93 -0.84 -39.53
C LYS A 191 11.08 -1.80 -39.85
N GLY A 192 11.15 -2.93 -39.14
CA GLY A 192 12.19 -3.95 -39.28
C GLY A 192 13.51 -3.64 -38.58
N THR A 193 13.62 -2.52 -37.89
CA THR A 193 14.81 -2.21 -37.07
C THR A 193 14.57 -2.64 -35.64
N GLU A 194 15.38 -3.57 -35.15
CA GLU A 194 15.32 -4.08 -33.77
C GLU A 194 15.81 -3.05 -32.76
N ASN A 195 15.09 -2.91 -31.66
CA ASN A 195 15.41 -2.03 -30.54
C ASN A 195 15.35 -2.86 -29.26
N ASP A 196 16.35 -2.68 -28.42
CA ASP A 196 16.44 -3.22 -27.06
C ASP A 196 16.94 -2.09 -26.18
N ASP A 197 16.03 -1.42 -25.47
CA ASP A 197 16.39 -0.21 -24.75
C ASP A 197 15.70 -0.05 -23.40
N ILE A 198 16.41 0.63 -22.50
CA ILE A 198 15.89 1.07 -21.20
C ILE A 198 15.59 2.57 -21.32
N ALA A 199 14.35 2.95 -21.05
CA ALA A 199 13.88 4.32 -21.13
C ALA A 199 13.15 4.77 -19.86
N VAL A 200 13.21 6.06 -19.60
CA VAL A 200 12.41 6.69 -18.54
C VAL A 200 11.18 7.33 -19.17
N ILE A 201 10.04 7.09 -18.56
CA ILE A 201 8.76 7.66 -18.98
C ILE A 201 8.22 8.51 -17.83
N SER A 202 7.71 9.68 -18.18
CA SER A 202 6.91 10.53 -17.28
C SER A 202 5.49 10.54 -17.77
N SER A 203 4.53 10.29 -16.88
CA SER A 203 3.10 10.34 -17.18
C SER A 203 2.36 11.24 -16.19
N VAL A 204 1.38 11.96 -16.73
CA VAL A 204 0.38 12.67 -15.92
C VAL A 204 -0.94 11.94 -16.06
N LEU A 205 -1.55 11.64 -14.93
CA LEU A 205 -2.87 11.03 -14.87
C LEU A 205 -3.84 12.01 -14.24
N GLN A 206 -5.10 11.91 -14.67
CA GLN A 206 -6.23 12.63 -14.10
C GLN A 206 -7.31 11.63 -13.70
N ARG A 207 -7.99 11.89 -12.59
CA ARG A 207 -9.16 11.12 -12.19
C ARG A 207 -10.37 11.64 -12.97
N VAL A 208 -10.98 10.77 -13.76
CA VAL A 208 -12.19 11.04 -14.55
C VAL A 208 -13.20 9.96 -14.20
N ASP A 209 -14.39 10.35 -13.74
CA ASP A 209 -15.45 9.44 -13.31
C ASP A 209 -14.97 8.35 -12.33
N GLY A 210 -14.14 8.75 -11.38
CA GLY A 210 -13.57 7.86 -10.36
C GLY A 210 -12.43 6.95 -10.82
N LYS A 211 -11.96 7.06 -12.07
CA LYS A 211 -10.89 6.26 -12.65
C LYS A 211 -9.68 7.12 -13.00
N TRP A 212 -8.49 6.60 -12.76
CA TRP A 212 -7.25 7.24 -13.17
C TRP A 212 -7.00 7.02 -14.67
N MET A 213 -6.91 8.10 -15.44
CA MET A 213 -6.70 8.11 -16.89
C MET A 213 -5.40 8.87 -17.21
N VAL A 214 -4.59 8.33 -18.13
CA VAL A 214 -3.38 9.01 -18.62
C VAL A 214 -3.81 10.12 -19.58
N VAL A 215 -3.47 11.36 -19.23
CA VAL A 215 -3.73 12.56 -20.05
C VAL A 215 -2.48 13.08 -20.74
N HIS A 216 -1.31 12.73 -20.24
CA HIS A 216 -0.03 13.05 -20.86
C HIS A 216 1.01 11.97 -20.58
N GLY A 217 1.88 11.69 -21.56
CA GLY A 217 3.03 10.86 -21.40
C GLY A 217 4.19 11.37 -22.21
N GLN A 218 5.41 11.19 -21.71
CA GLN A 218 6.63 11.50 -22.42
C GLN A 218 7.67 10.40 -22.17
N ARG A 219 8.20 9.84 -23.25
CA ARG A 219 9.29 8.86 -23.22
C ARG A 219 10.61 9.52 -23.56
N SER A 220 11.64 9.29 -22.75
CA SER A 220 13.00 9.68 -23.06
C SER A 220 13.56 8.85 -24.24
N SER A 221 14.67 9.29 -24.83
CA SER A 221 15.50 8.40 -25.64
C SER A 221 15.97 7.23 -24.79
N GLY A 222 15.85 6.02 -25.33
CA GLY A 222 16.34 4.84 -24.65
C GLY A 222 17.87 4.79 -24.63
N ARG A 223 18.42 4.00 -23.71
CA ARG A 223 19.83 3.57 -23.73
C ARG A 223 19.88 2.05 -23.88
N LYS A 224 20.96 1.54 -24.44
CA LYS A 224 21.15 0.08 -24.50
C LYS A 224 21.31 -0.48 -23.08
N PRO A 225 20.86 -1.72 -22.80
CA PRO A 225 21.07 -2.36 -21.49
C PRO A 225 22.56 -2.47 -21.11
N SER A 226 23.46 -2.54 -22.10
CA SER A 226 24.91 -2.55 -21.88
C SER A 226 25.51 -1.21 -21.49
N ASP A 227 24.79 -0.10 -21.72
CA ASP A 227 25.30 1.23 -21.43
C ASP A 227 25.18 1.51 -19.91
N GLU A 228 26.25 2.08 -19.34
CA GLU A 228 26.19 2.54 -17.95
C GLU A 228 25.18 3.70 -17.83
N ALA A 229 24.37 3.63 -16.76
CA ALA A 229 23.51 4.76 -16.42
C ALA A 229 24.38 5.97 -16.03
N PRO A 230 24.08 7.19 -16.53
CA PRO A 230 24.78 8.38 -16.10
C PRO A 230 24.73 8.49 -14.56
N LYS A 231 25.89 8.65 -13.94
CA LYS A 231 25.98 8.96 -12.51
C LYS A 231 25.81 10.47 -12.37
N PHE A 232 24.72 10.87 -11.76
CA PHE A 232 24.56 12.26 -11.33
C PHE A 232 25.28 12.40 -9.98
N ALA A 233 26.19 13.34 -9.90
CA ALA A 233 26.87 13.71 -8.66
C ALA A 233 25.94 14.47 -7.71
#